data_b857ac6a382fd93e4568bdea83997e0e
#
_entry.id   b857ac6a382fd93e4568bdea83997e0e
#
_cell.length_a   1.000
_cell.length_b   1.000
_cell.length_c   1.000
_cell.angle_alpha   90.00
_cell.angle_beta   90.00
_cell.angle_gamma   90.00
#
_symmetry.space_group_name_H-M   'P 1'
#
loop_
_entity.id
_entity.type
_entity.pdbx_description
1 polymer ?
#
loop_
_entity_poly.entity_id
_entity_poly.type
_entity_poly.pdbx_seq_one_letter_code
_entity_poly.pdbx_strand_id
1 'polypeptide(L)'
;MQSQKTSKVIFDTNLWISFLIGKELQFLRGLIENEKIQLVITDQLLDELTLVVCRPKLKRYFDQEKVKELISFLKIISLHFQVKKIESVCRDPKDDFLLALSKVSKADFLVTGDKDLLVIGVYGKTKIISVAELKKLTK
;
A
#
# COMPACT_ATOMS: atom_id res chain seq x y z
N MET A 1 -26.02 -13.39 10.55
CA MET A 1 -24.62 -13.73 10.29
C MET A 1 -23.82 -12.48 10.02
N GLN A 2 -22.79 -12.26 10.78
CA GLN A 2 -21.96 -11.06 10.59
C GLN A 2 -20.95 -11.29 9.49
N SER A 3 -20.99 -10.49 8.46
CA SER A 3 -19.92 -10.43 7.49
C SER A 3 -18.72 -9.74 8.14
N GLN A 4 -17.54 -10.31 7.98
CA GLN A 4 -16.33 -9.65 8.42
C GLN A 4 -16.14 -8.39 7.61
N LYS A 5 -15.92 -7.29 8.30
CA LYS A 5 -15.67 -6.01 7.63
C LYS A 5 -14.34 -6.05 6.91
N THR A 6 -14.36 -5.78 5.62
CA THR A 6 -13.16 -5.65 4.83
C THR A 6 -12.52 -4.30 5.11
N SER A 7 -11.26 -4.28 5.50
CA SER A 7 -10.55 -3.03 5.79
C SER A 7 -9.93 -2.45 4.54
N LYS A 8 -10.08 -1.14 4.35
CA LYS A 8 -9.38 -0.43 3.27
C LYS A 8 -7.96 -0.16 3.71
N VAL A 9 -7.00 -0.57 2.90
CA VAL A 9 -5.59 -0.53 3.27
C VAL A 9 -4.76 0.12 2.16
N ILE A 10 -3.88 1.02 2.57
CA ILE A 10 -2.87 1.63 1.71
C ILE A 10 -1.52 1.05 2.13
N PHE A 11 -0.71 0.61 1.15
CA PHE A 11 0.66 0.22 1.39
C PHE A 11 1.60 1.26 0.82
N ASP A 12 2.60 1.63 1.62
CA ASP A 12 3.70 2.47 1.20
C ASP A 12 4.43 1.82 0.01
N THR A 13 4.92 2.63 -0.93
CA THR A 13 5.63 2.16 -2.12
C THR A 13 6.80 1.24 -1.76
N ASN A 14 7.56 1.58 -0.72
CA ASN A 14 8.70 0.78 -0.28
C ASN A 14 8.29 -0.62 0.19
N LEU A 15 7.10 -0.75 0.76
CA LEU A 15 6.57 -2.06 1.14
C LEU A 15 6.24 -2.90 -0.07
N TRP A 16 5.71 -2.31 -1.14
CA TRP A 16 5.45 -3.03 -2.38
C TRP A 16 6.73 -3.63 -2.93
N ILE A 17 7.82 -2.85 -2.89
CA ILE A 17 9.14 -3.33 -3.33
C ILE A 17 9.58 -4.50 -2.47
N SER A 18 9.44 -4.39 -1.15
CA SER A 18 9.79 -5.47 -0.22
C SER A 18 8.95 -6.72 -0.46
N PHE A 19 7.68 -6.59 -0.74
CA PHE A 19 6.80 -7.72 -1.04
C PHE A 19 7.24 -8.43 -2.32
N LEU A 20 7.64 -7.67 -3.34
CA LEU A 20 8.09 -8.23 -4.61
C LEU A 20 9.41 -8.98 -4.48
N ILE A 21 10.32 -8.47 -3.66
CA ILE A 21 11.63 -9.12 -3.44
C ILE A 21 11.49 -10.31 -2.50
N GLY A 22 10.66 -10.18 -1.48
CA GLY A 22 10.53 -11.15 -0.40
C GLY A 22 9.39 -12.14 -0.59
N LYS A 23 9.07 -12.83 0.49
CA LYS A 23 8.04 -13.88 0.50
C LYS A 23 6.67 -13.38 0.95
N GLU A 24 6.55 -12.09 1.26
CA GLU A 24 5.32 -11.52 1.82
C GLU A 24 4.20 -11.38 0.78
N LEU A 25 4.50 -11.55 -0.50
CA LEU A 25 3.50 -11.41 -1.55
C LEU A 25 2.37 -12.43 -1.39
N GLN A 26 2.67 -13.66 -0.97
CA GLN A 26 1.66 -14.68 -0.73
C GLN A 26 0.74 -14.33 0.45
N PHE A 27 1.32 -13.76 1.50
CA PHE A 27 0.55 -13.26 2.63
C PHE A 27 -0.46 -12.21 2.17
N LEU A 28 0.00 -11.26 1.37
CA LEU A 28 -0.85 -10.21 0.82
C LEU A 28 -1.97 -10.78 -0.05
N ARG A 29 -1.64 -11.71 -0.94
CA ARG A 29 -2.63 -12.38 -1.78
C ARG A 29 -3.70 -13.08 -0.94
N GLY A 30 -3.27 -13.75 0.13
CA GLY A 30 -4.20 -14.42 1.04
C GLY A 30 -5.19 -13.45 1.67
N LEU A 31 -4.73 -12.27 2.09
CA LEU A 31 -5.60 -11.26 2.67
C LEU A 31 -6.63 -10.75 1.66
N ILE A 32 -6.21 -10.57 0.42
CA ILE A 32 -7.11 -10.10 -0.64
C ILE A 32 -8.13 -11.17 -1.00
N GLU A 33 -7.68 -12.41 -1.21
CA GLU A 33 -8.54 -13.53 -1.58
C GLU A 33 -9.56 -13.85 -0.50
N ASN A 34 -9.18 -13.70 0.77
CA ASN A 34 -10.08 -13.93 1.89
C ASN A 34 -10.92 -12.70 2.24
N GLU A 35 -10.86 -11.67 1.42
CA GLU A 35 -11.64 -10.43 1.59
C GLU A 35 -11.40 -9.73 2.92
N LYS A 36 -10.23 -9.93 3.52
CA LYS A 36 -9.86 -9.25 4.76
C LYS A 36 -9.44 -7.82 4.53
N ILE A 37 -8.84 -7.54 3.36
CA ILE A 37 -8.43 -6.19 3.00
C ILE A 37 -8.91 -5.84 1.60
N GLN A 38 -9.14 -4.56 1.40
CA GLN A 38 -9.38 -3.94 0.11
C GLN A 38 -8.25 -2.95 -0.13
N LEU A 39 -7.49 -3.13 -1.18
CA LEU A 39 -6.38 -2.24 -1.48
C LEU A 39 -6.88 -0.90 -2.01
N VAL A 40 -6.23 0.17 -1.56
CA VAL A 40 -6.45 1.52 -2.07
C VAL A 40 -5.20 1.92 -2.82
N ILE A 41 -5.37 2.43 -4.04
CA ILE A 41 -4.26 2.74 -4.91
C ILE A 41 -4.56 3.98 -5.75
N THR A 42 -3.52 4.59 -6.28
CA THR A 42 -3.64 5.66 -7.27
C THR A 42 -2.83 5.27 -8.50
N ASP A 43 -3.17 5.84 -9.64
CA ASP A 43 -2.37 5.66 -10.85
C ASP A 43 -0.93 6.12 -10.61
N GLN A 44 -0.76 7.19 -9.83
CA GLN A 44 0.55 7.72 -9.49
C GLN A 44 1.39 6.70 -8.70
N LEU A 45 0.80 5.99 -7.73
CA LEU A 45 1.50 4.94 -6.99
C LEU A 45 1.90 3.79 -7.91
N LEU A 46 1.02 3.39 -8.81
CA LEU A 46 1.31 2.33 -9.78
C LEU A 46 2.45 2.72 -10.72
N ASP A 47 2.42 3.96 -11.22
CA ASP A 47 3.47 4.48 -12.10
C ASP A 47 4.80 4.52 -11.36
N GLU A 48 4.81 5.00 -10.12
CA GLU A 48 6.02 5.05 -9.30
C GLU A 48 6.58 3.66 -9.06
N LEU A 49 5.73 2.71 -8.72
CA LEU A 49 6.13 1.32 -8.51
C LEU A 49 6.74 0.73 -9.77
N THR A 50 6.11 0.97 -10.92
CA THR A 50 6.60 0.49 -12.21
C THR A 50 7.99 1.06 -12.51
N LEU A 51 8.19 2.37 -12.29
CA LEU A 51 9.48 3.00 -12.52
C LEU A 51 10.57 2.43 -11.62
N VAL A 52 10.26 2.20 -10.35
CA VAL A 52 11.25 1.69 -9.39
C VAL A 52 11.71 0.29 -9.75
N VAL A 53 10.77 -0.62 -10.05
CA VAL A 53 11.14 -2.02 -10.37
C VAL A 53 11.85 -2.17 -11.70
N CYS A 54 11.76 -1.16 -12.57
CA CYS A 54 12.47 -1.14 -13.85
C CYS A 54 13.85 -0.50 -13.77
N ARG A 55 14.26 0.03 -12.61
CA ARG A 55 15.60 0.60 -12.45
C ARG A 55 16.67 -0.48 -12.66
N PRO A 56 17.79 -0.14 -13.35
CA PRO A 56 18.81 -1.14 -13.66
C PRO A 56 19.32 -1.92 -12.45
N LYS A 57 19.43 -1.29 -11.29
CA LYS A 57 19.91 -1.93 -10.08
C LYS A 57 18.95 -2.98 -9.55
N LEU A 58 17.65 -2.79 -9.78
CA LEU A 58 16.59 -3.64 -9.23
C LEU A 58 16.05 -4.63 -10.26
N LYS A 59 16.13 -4.27 -11.54
CA LYS A 59 15.55 -5.07 -12.63
C LYS A 59 15.95 -6.54 -12.60
N ARG A 60 17.20 -6.83 -12.22
CA ARG A 60 17.72 -8.20 -12.16
C ARG A 60 17.09 -9.05 -11.06
N TYR A 61 16.48 -8.41 -10.04
CA TYR A 61 15.85 -9.11 -8.92
C TYR A 61 14.39 -9.45 -9.19
N PHE A 62 13.84 -8.94 -10.30
CA PHE A 62 12.42 -9.11 -10.62
C PHE A 62 12.25 -9.76 -11.97
N ASP A 63 11.37 -10.76 -12.03
CA ASP A 63 10.87 -11.28 -13.29
C ASP A 63 9.90 -10.25 -13.85
N GLN A 64 10.24 -9.63 -14.98
CA GLN A 64 9.46 -8.54 -15.56
C GLN A 64 8.05 -8.97 -15.95
N GLU A 65 7.87 -10.22 -16.37
CA GLU A 65 6.53 -10.73 -16.69
C GLU A 65 5.68 -10.83 -15.43
N LYS A 66 6.24 -11.30 -14.33
CA LYS A 66 5.52 -11.37 -13.04
C LYS A 66 5.18 -9.98 -12.50
N VAL A 67 6.06 -9.00 -12.70
CA VAL A 67 5.79 -7.62 -12.31
C VAL A 67 4.60 -7.07 -13.09
N LYS A 68 4.58 -7.29 -14.40
CA LYS A 68 3.46 -6.86 -15.25
C LYS A 68 2.15 -7.51 -14.82
N GLU A 69 2.19 -8.79 -14.53
CA GLU A 69 1.01 -9.53 -14.06
C GLU A 69 0.50 -8.95 -12.74
N LEU A 70 1.40 -8.65 -11.81
CA LEU A 70 1.03 -8.08 -10.52
C LEU A 70 0.40 -6.70 -10.70
N ILE A 71 1.01 -5.84 -11.50
CA ILE A 71 0.48 -4.48 -11.72
C ILE A 71 -0.90 -4.56 -12.37
N SER A 72 -1.08 -5.43 -13.35
CA SER A 72 -2.39 -5.65 -13.98
C SER A 72 -3.43 -6.12 -12.96
N PHE A 73 -3.04 -7.07 -12.10
CA PHE A 73 -3.89 -7.58 -11.04
C PHE A 73 -4.31 -6.46 -10.08
N LEU A 74 -3.34 -5.65 -9.64
CA LEU A 74 -3.62 -4.53 -8.74
C LEU A 74 -4.57 -3.50 -9.36
N LYS A 75 -4.43 -3.24 -10.65
CA LYS A 75 -5.34 -2.32 -11.35
C LYS A 75 -6.78 -2.81 -11.31
N ILE A 76 -6.98 -4.12 -11.39
CA ILE A 76 -8.31 -4.71 -11.43
C ILE A 76 -8.95 -4.76 -10.04
N ILE A 77 -8.20 -5.20 -9.04
CA ILE A 77 -8.77 -5.51 -7.71
C ILE A 77 -8.79 -4.34 -6.74
N SER A 78 -8.04 -3.27 -7.01
CA SER A 78 -7.89 -2.16 -6.07
C SER A 78 -8.93 -1.07 -6.30
N LEU A 79 -9.23 -0.34 -5.23
CA LEU A 79 -10.00 0.89 -5.32
C LEU A 79 -9.07 2.01 -5.76
N HIS A 80 -9.45 2.72 -6.82
CA HIS A 80 -8.65 3.80 -7.39
C HIS A 80 -9.18 5.15 -6.91
N PHE A 81 -8.26 5.97 -6.43
CA PHE A 81 -8.56 7.32 -5.97
C PHE A 81 -7.64 8.32 -6.64
N GLN A 82 -8.08 9.58 -6.71
CA GLN A 82 -7.25 10.69 -7.15
C GLN A 82 -7.00 11.60 -5.96
N VAL A 83 -5.74 11.99 -5.78
CA VAL A 83 -5.36 12.94 -4.74
C VAL A 83 -5.25 14.32 -5.39
N LYS A 84 -6.13 15.23 -5.00
CA LYS A 84 -6.18 16.59 -5.57
C LYS A 84 -5.51 17.63 -4.69
N LYS A 85 -5.54 17.41 -3.37
CA LYS A 85 -5.00 18.38 -2.41
C LYS A 85 -4.08 17.67 -1.44
N ILE A 86 -2.86 18.18 -1.31
CA ILE A 86 -1.86 17.61 -0.41
C ILE A 86 -1.46 18.67 0.60
N GLU A 87 -1.63 18.35 1.89
CA GLU A 87 -1.20 19.23 2.97
C GLU A 87 0.24 18.90 3.35
N SER A 88 1.01 19.93 3.69
CA SER A 88 2.38 19.77 4.11
C SER A 88 2.43 19.42 5.60
N VAL A 89 2.61 18.15 5.91
CA VAL A 89 2.62 17.61 7.28
C VAL A 89 3.98 17.03 7.63
N CYS A 90 4.60 16.33 6.70
CA CYS A 90 5.84 15.59 6.89
C CYS A 90 7.00 16.27 6.17
N ARG A 91 8.23 15.84 6.53
CA ARG A 91 9.43 16.32 5.85
C ARG A 91 9.52 15.84 4.41
N ASP A 92 9.03 14.62 4.14
CA ASP A 92 9.07 14.02 2.82
C ASP A 92 7.71 14.23 2.11
N PRO A 93 7.70 14.86 0.92
CA PRO A 93 6.47 15.03 0.16
C PRO A 93 5.75 13.71 -0.19
N LYS A 94 6.49 12.62 -0.31
CA LYS A 94 5.90 11.30 -0.56
C LYS A 94 5.01 10.85 0.60
N ASP A 95 5.44 11.16 1.83
CA ASP A 95 4.65 10.85 3.01
C ASP A 95 3.38 11.70 3.06
N ASP A 96 3.49 12.97 2.68
CA ASP A 96 2.32 13.86 2.60
C ASP A 96 1.30 13.35 1.59
N PHE A 97 1.77 12.79 0.48
CA PHE A 97 0.90 12.18 -0.53
C PHE A 97 0.14 10.99 0.05
N LEU A 98 0.81 10.13 0.81
CA LEU A 98 0.18 8.97 1.44
C LEU A 98 -0.87 9.39 2.47
N LEU A 99 -0.59 10.44 3.23
CA LEU A 99 -1.56 10.99 4.18
C LEU A 99 -2.78 11.58 3.46
N ALA A 100 -2.55 12.29 2.37
CA ALA A 100 -3.63 12.83 1.56
C ALA A 100 -4.50 11.72 0.96
N LEU A 101 -3.88 10.64 0.50
CA LEU A 101 -4.60 9.49 0.00
C LEU A 101 -5.42 8.81 1.10
N SER A 102 -4.85 8.71 2.30
CA SER A 102 -5.55 8.16 3.46
C SER A 102 -6.83 8.94 3.75
N LYS A 103 -6.74 10.26 3.66
CA LYS A 103 -7.87 11.16 3.94
C LYS A 103 -8.96 11.03 2.88
N VAL A 104 -8.60 11.09 1.60
CA VAL A 104 -9.59 11.06 0.51
C VAL A 104 -10.26 9.70 0.39
N SER A 105 -9.52 8.62 0.64
CA SER A 105 -10.05 7.26 0.55
C SER A 105 -10.78 6.82 1.80
N LYS A 106 -10.59 7.52 2.91
CA LYS A 106 -11.07 7.12 4.24
C LYS A 106 -10.55 5.72 4.59
N ALA A 107 -9.27 5.47 4.29
CA ALA A 107 -8.66 4.18 4.55
C ALA A 107 -8.69 3.85 6.05
N ASP A 108 -8.82 2.58 6.35
CA ASP A 108 -8.74 2.10 7.72
C ASP A 108 -7.31 2.04 8.21
N PHE A 109 -6.39 1.64 7.33
CA PHE A 109 -4.98 1.50 7.65
C PHE A 109 -4.07 2.02 6.56
N LEU A 110 -2.99 2.67 6.99
CA LEU A 110 -1.83 2.97 6.16
C LEU A 110 -0.69 2.12 6.72
N VAL A 111 -0.20 1.17 5.93
CA VAL A 111 0.85 0.25 6.35
C VAL A 111 2.19 0.74 5.82
N THR A 112 3.15 0.93 6.70
CA THR A 112 4.44 1.50 6.35
C THR A 112 5.53 1.00 7.30
N GLY A 113 6.79 1.07 6.84
CA GLY A 113 7.95 0.87 7.70
C GLY A 113 8.64 2.18 8.06
N ASP A 114 8.15 3.32 7.56
CA ASP A 114 8.74 4.63 7.79
C ASP A 114 8.41 5.13 9.19
N LYS A 115 9.46 5.38 9.97
CA LYS A 115 9.32 5.84 11.35
C LYS A 115 8.63 7.20 11.45
N ASP A 116 8.85 8.09 10.49
CA ASP A 116 8.23 9.42 10.48
C ASP A 116 6.70 9.31 10.36
N LEU A 117 6.21 8.35 9.60
CA LEU A 117 4.78 8.08 9.50
C LEU A 117 4.25 7.34 10.72
N LEU A 118 4.98 6.32 11.18
CA LEU A 118 4.55 5.50 12.33
C LEU A 118 4.39 6.35 13.59
N VAL A 119 5.23 7.37 13.77
CA VAL A 119 5.15 8.29 14.91
C VAL A 119 3.83 9.05 14.92
N ILE A 120 3.26 9.36 13.77
CA ILE A 120 1.96 10.04 13.68
C ILE A 120 0.85 9.17 14.28
N GLY A 121 0.90 7.87 14.04
CA GLY A 121 0.00 6.89 14.64
C GLY A 121 -1.41 6.88 14.06
N VAL A 122 -2.06 8.00 14.04
CA VAL A 122 -3.43 8.14 13.49
C VAL A 122 -3.52 9.44 12.71
N TYR A 123 -4.06 9.38 11.51
CA TYR A 123 -4.30 10.56 10.69
C TYR A 123 -5.74 10.53 10.19
N GLY A 124 -6.58 11.43 10.72
CA GLY A 124 -8.01 11.37 10.49
C GLY A 124 -8.58 10.07 11.05
N LYS A 125 -9.22 9.28 10.21
CA LYS A 125 -9.74 7.98 10.62
C LYS A 125 -8.77 6.82 10.33
N THR A 126 -7.63 7.10 9.70
CA THR A 126 -6.66 6.09 9.29
C THR A 126 -5.64 5.81 10.40
N LYS A 127 -5.49 4.55 10.77
CA LYS A 127 -4.42 4.13 11.67
C LYS A 127 -3.18 3.79 10.86
N ILE A 128 -2.03 4.32 11.30
CA ILE A 128 -0.76 4.07 10.62
C ILE A 128 -0.05 2.96 11.38
N ILE A 129 0.18 1.83 10.70
CA ILE A 129 0.67 0.61 11.34
C ILE A 129 1.80 -0.03 10.54
N SER A 130 2.53 -0.91 11.20
CA SER A 130 3.56 -1.72 10.56
C SER A 130 2.95 -2.99 9.96
N VAL A 131 3.74 -3.71 9.14
CA VAL A 131 3.33 -5.01 8.61
C VAL A 131 3.10 -6.00 9.74
N ALA A 132 3.94 -5.98 10.77
CA ALA A 132 3.78 -6.86 11.91
C ALA A 132 2.43 -6.66 12.62
N GLU A 133 2.04 -5.39 12.77
CA GLU A 133 0.74 -5.06 13.36
C GLU A 133 -0.42 -5.53 12.47
N LEU A 134 -0.27 -5.35 11.16
CA LEU A 134 -1.29 -5.83 10.21
C LEU A 134 -1.47 -7.34 10.32
N LYS A 135 -0.38 -8.10 10.42
CA LYS A 135 -0.43 -9.55 10.59
C LYS A 135 -1.19 -9.95 11.85
N LYS A 136 -0.99 -9.21 12.94
CA LYS A 136 -1.72 -9.47 14.19
C LYS A 136 -3.22 -9.23 14.04
N LEU A 137 -3.58 -8.15 13.34
CA LEU A 137 -4.97 -7.76 13.14
C LEU A 137 -5.74 -8.69 12.20
N THR A 138 -5.03 -9.38 11.32
CA THR A 138 -5.64 -10.21 10.28
C THR A 138 -5.50 -11.72 10.54
N LYS A 139 -5.03 -12.06 11.69
CA LYS A 139 -4.89 -13.46 12.11
C LYS A 139 -6.22 -14.19 12.15
#